data_5254532be41277f18bd617b3614049b8
#
_entry.id   5254532be41277f18bd617b3614049b8
#
_cell.length_a   1.000
_cell.length_b   1.000
_cell.length_c   1.000
_cell.angle_alpha   90.00
_cell.angle_beta   90.00
_cell.angle_gamma   90.00
#
_symmetry.space_group_name_H-M   'P 1'
#
loop_
_entity.id
_entity.type
_entity.pdbx_description
1 polymer ?
#
loop_
_entity_poly.entity_id
_entity_poly.type
_entity_poly.pdbx_seq_one_letter_code
_entity_poly.pdbx_strand_id
1 'polypeptide(L)'
;MQRVVVLAEFQLSNLKLFFMYNLPYYKEQDAEEVLHFIKNYPFVFLSGVNAENKPVATQVPVFIDEKDGKLLLTGHIMKNTDHYKAFLQNNNALAVFTGPHTYVSATWYSNPHQASTWNYMSVHAIGKIIFGGGDELVAILKRLSLHYENNNPASATIFANLSVDYLAPLMKAIVSFEMEIESIEHVFKLSQDRDEKSYDNIVKELKQQEGDARKIGTIMEKRKAKVFPV
;
A
#
# COMPACT_ATOMS: atom_id res chain seq x y z
N MET A 1 28.86 -15.31 9.22
CA MET A 1 27.67 -16.12 9.55
C MET A 1 26.49 -15.47 8.84
N GLN A 2 26.22 -15.90 7.61
CA GLN A 2 25.09 -15.41 6.79
C GLN A 2 23.81 -16.04 7.32
N ARG A 3 22.87 -15.22 7.78
CA ARG A 3 21.50 -15.67 8.03
C ARG A 3 20.80 -15.75 6.66
N VAL A 4 20.64 -16.98 6.20
CA VAL A 4 19.72 -17.30 5.09
C VAL A 4 18.32 -17.07 5.64
N VAL A 5 17.65 -16.03 5.15
CA VAL A 5 16.23 -15.84 5.39
C VAL A 5 15.53 -16.81 4.45
N VAL A 6 14.99 -17.88 5.01
CA VAL A 6 14.11 -18.82 4.28
C VAL A 6 12.78 -18.10 4.12
N LEU A 7 12.59 -17.50 2.94
CA LEU A 7 11.27 -17.03 2.51
C LEU A 7 10.40 -18.27 2.28
N ALA A 8 9.38 -18.46 3.10
CA ALA A 8 8.36 -19.44 2.83
C ALA A 8 7.72 -19.09 1.49
N GLU A 9 7.85 -19.98 0.51
CA GLU A 9 7.11 -19.89 -0.75
C GLU A 9 5.62 -19.90 -0.42
N PHE A 10 5.00 -18.74 -0.49
CA PHE A 10 3.56 -18.59 -0.35
C PHE A 10 2.93 -19.30 -1.57
N GLN A 11 2.45 -20.52 -1.36
CA GLN A 11 1.78 -21.28 -2.41
C GLN A 11 0.45 -20.61 -2.76
N LEU A 12 0.44 -19.83 -3.83
CA LEU A 12 -0.73 -19.17 -4.43
C LEU A 12 -1.73 -20.12 -5.09
N SER A 13 -1.68 -21.43 -4.82
CA SER A 13 -2.33 -22.46 -5.64
C SER A 13 -3.82 -22.68 -5.41
N ASN A 14 -4.52 -21.98 -4.49
CA ASN A 14 -5.95 -22.24 -4.22
C ASN A 14 -6.83 -21.00 -4.00
N LEU A 15 -6.46 -19.82 -4.51
CA LEU A 15 -7.32 -18.65 -4.40
C LEU A 15 -8.20 -18.47 -5.64
N LYS A 16 -9.51 -18.22 -5.43
CA LYS A 16 -10.39 -17.67 -6.46
C LYS A 16 -9.85 -16.31 -6.88
N LEU A 17 -9.33 -16.27 -8.12
CA LEU A 17 -8.68 -15.10 -8.69
C LEU A 17 -9.74 -14.02 -8.99
N PHE A 18 -9.83 -13.00 -8.14
CA PHE A 18 -10.38 -11.71 -8.52
C PHE A 18 -9.26 -10.93 -9.21
N PHE A 19 -9.45 -10.56 -10.48
CA PHE A 19 -8.37 -9.97 -11.26
C PHE A 19 -8.44 -8.45 -11.29
N MET A 20 -7.53 -7.78 -10.58
CA MET A 20 -7.20 -6.40 -10.85
C MET A 20 -6.31 -6.36 -12.11
N TYR A 21 -6.78 -5.76 -13.22
CA TYR A 21 -6.04 -5.49 -14.47
C TYR A 21 -4.89 -6.49 -14.74
N ASN A 22 -5.23 -7.72 -15.09
CA ASN A 22 -4.33 -8.87 -15.05
C ASN A 22 -3.55 -9.08 -16.37
N LEU A 23 -2.82 -8.05 -16.81
CA LEU A 23 -1.91 -8.19 -17.94
C LEU A 23 -0.51 -8.54 -17.38
N PRO A 24 0.09 -9.64 -17.82
CA PRO A 24 1.33 -10.16 -17.22
C PRO A 24 2.48 -9.15 -17.18
N TYR A 25 2.59 -8.30 -18.20
CA TYR A 25 3.64 -7.27 -18.27
C TYR A 25 3.49 -6.13 -17.24
N TYR A 26 2.31 -5.98 -16.59
CA TYR A 26 2.11 -5.03 -15.50
C TYR A 26 2.25 -5.67 -14.12
N LYS A 27 2.54 -6.96 -14.05
CA LYS A 27 2.78 -7.66 -12.79
C LYS A 27 4.26 -7.61 -12.42
N GLU A 28 4.54 -7.28 -11.18
CA GLU A 28 5.86 -7.43 -10.58
C GLU A 28 6.05 -8.88 -10.15
N GLN A 29 7.14 -9.50 -10.57
CA GLN A 29 7.45 -10.88 -10.24
C GLN A 29 8.21 -11.02 -8.92
N ASP A 30 8.85 -9.93 -8.49
CA ASP A 30 9.58 -9.88 -7.25
C ASP A 30 8.67 -9.45 -6.09
N ALA A 31 8.38 -10.38 -5.20
CA ALA A 31 7.55 -10.15 -4.02
C ALA A 31 8.16 -9.09 -3.08
N GLU A 32 9.48 -9.00 -2.99
CA GLU A 32 10.18 -8.00 -2.19
C GLU A 32 9.90 -6.57 -2.70
N GLU A 33 9.85 -6.38 -4.01
CA GLU A 33 9.49 -5.09 -4.62
C GLU A 33 8.06 -4.68 -4.27
N VAL A 34 7.12 -5.64 -4.22
CA VAL A 34 5.73 -5.39 -3.82
C VAL A 34 5.65 -5.03 -2.34
N LEU A 35 6.36 -5.74 -1.45
CA LEU A 35 6.43 -5.43 -0.02
C LEU A 35 7.13 -4.09 0.23
N HIS A 36 8.19 -3.79 -0.53
CA HIS A 36 8.85 -2.49 -0.47
C HIS A 36 7.90 -1.35 -0.86
N PHE A 37 7.08 -1.56 -1.91
CA PHE A 37 6.05 -0.59 -2.29
C PHE A 37 5.05 -0.35 -1.15
N ILE A 38 4.51 -1.40 -0.54
CA ILE A 38 3.58 -1.30 0.61
C ILE A 38 4.21 -0.47 1.74
N LYS A 39 5.46 -0.74 2.10
CA LYS A 39 6.18 -0.02 3.16
C LYS A 39 6.41 1.47 2.86
N ASN A 40 6.55 1.83 1.59
CA ASN A 40 6.78 3.21 1.16
C ASN A 40 5.49 4.03 1.01
N TYR A 41 4.33 3.37 0.90
CA TYR A 41 3.03 4.02 0.75
C TYR A 41 2.03 3.57 1.83
N PRO A 42 2.37 3.77 3.12
CA PRO A 42 1.63 3.17 4.23
C PRO A 42 0.29 3.85 4.55
N PHE A 43 -0.07 4.96 3.88
CA PHE A 43 -1.35 5.64 4.06
C PHE A 43 -2.36 5.10 3.06
N VAL A 44 -3.23 4.21 3.52
CA VAL A 44 -4.08 3.38 2.65
C VAL A 44 -5.55 3.80 2.69
N PHE A 45 -6.24 3.54 1.59
CA PHE A 45 -7.70 3.41 1.59
C PHE A 45 -8.05 2.04 2.18
N LEU A 46 -8.74 2.03 3.31
CA LEU A 46 -9.30 0.84 3.93
C LEU A 46 -10.79 0.81 3.66
N SER A 47 -11.27 -0.17 2.91
CA SER A 47 -12.65 -0.27 2.43
C SER A 47 -13.28 -1.61 2.79
N GLY A 48 -14.59 -1.58 2.99
CA GLY A 48 -15.42 -2.75 3.25
C GLY A 48 -16.87 -2.49 2.86
N VAL A 49 -17.77 -3.32 3.33
CA VAL A 49 -19.21 -3.16 3.13
C VAL A 49 -19.96 -3.36 4.44
N ASN A 50 -21.03 -2.60 4.64
CA ASN A 50 -21.92 -2.78 5.79
C ASN A 50 -22.93 -3.94 5.56
N ALA A 51 -23.81 -4.18 6.53
CA ALA A 51 -24.81 -5.25 6.47
C ALA A 51 -25.79 -5.11 5.29
N GLU A 52 -26.01 -3.90 4.80
CA GLU A 52 -26.86 -3.61 3.64
C GLU A 52 -26.08 -3.62 2.30
N ASN A 53 -24.84 -4.15 2.30
CA ASN A 53 -23.92 -4.15 1.14
C ASN A 53 -23.58 -2.75 0.61
N LYS A 54 -23.69 -1.71 1.44
CA LYS A 54 -23.22 -0.38 1.07
C LYS A 54 -21.72 -0.26 1.35
N PRO A 55 -20.92 0.26 0.40
CA PRO A 55 -19.50 0.45 0.59
C PRO A 55 -19.23 1.49 1.69
N VAL A 56 -18.23 1.22 2.50
CA VAL A 56 -17.66 2.14 3.49
C VAL A 56 -16.16 2.23 3.27
N ALA A 57 -15.56 3.38 3.56
CA ALA A 57 -14.13 3.55 3.44
C ALA A 57 -13.59 4.59 4.42
N THR A 58 -12.31 4.44 4.76
CA THR A 58 -11.52 5.43 5.49
C THR A 58 -10.10 5.45 4.98
N GLN A 59 -9.31 6.46 5.35
CA GLN A 59 -7.87 6.49 5.07
C GLN A 59 -7.11 6.46 6.39
N VAL A 60 -6.16 5.54 6.49
CA VAL A 60 -5.38 5.35 7.73
C VAL A 60 -3.93 4.97 7.41
N PRO A 61 -2.98 5.38 8.25
CA PRO A 61 -1.64 4.83 8.20
C PRO A 61 -1.64 3.42 8.77
N VAL A 62 -0.88 2.52 8.14
CA VAL A 62 -0.71 1.14 8.58
C VAL A 62 0.76 0.76 8.61
N PHE A 63 1.10 -0.20 9.46
CA PHE A 63 2.34 -0.97 9.32
C PHE A 63 2.04 -2.32 8.69
N ILE A 64 3.02 -2.86 7.96
CA ILE A 64 3.00 -4.25 7.53
C ILE A 64 4.01 -5.04 8.36
N ASP A 65 3.54 -6.11 8.96
CA ASP A 65 4.31 -7.01 9.81
C ASP A 65 4.17 -8.45 9.32
N GLU A 66 5.15 -9.28 9.65
CA GLU A 66 5.07 -10.72 9.46
C GLU A 66 5.05 -11.39 10.83
N LYS A 67 4.06 -12.24 11.06
CA LYS A 67 3.90 -13.01 12.29
C LYS A 67 3.39 -14.42 11.96
N ASP A 68 4.07 -15.43 12.43
CA ASP A 68 3.70 -16.84 12.23
C ASP A 68 3.50 -17.21 10.73
N GLY A 69 4.32 -16.63 9.84
CA GLY A 69 4.26 -16.83 8.39
C GLY A 69 3.07 -16.14 7.70
N LYS A 70 2.38 -15.23 8.40
CA LYS A 70 1.28 -14.42 7.85
C LYS A 70 1.66 -12.96 7.79
N LEU A 71 1.20 -12.27 6.75
CA LEU A 71 1.32 -10.83 6.64
C LEU A 71 0.12 -10.15 7.31
N LEU A 72 0.41 -9.17 8.13
CA LEU A 72 -0.57 -8.42 8.91
C LEU A 72 -0.43 -6.93 8.63
N LEU A 73 -1.56 -6.23 8.43
CA LEU A 73 -1.60 -4.78 8.52
C LEU A 73 -2.10 -4.38 9.89
N THR A 74 -1.33 -3.52 10.57
CA THR A 74 -1.69 -3.02 11.89
C THR A 74 -1.90 -1.51 11.85
N GLY A 75 -2.94 -1.03 12.55
CA GLY A 75 -3.29 0.37 12.61
C GLY A 75 -4.36 0.65 13.66
N HIS A 76 -4.94 1.85 13.62
CA HIS A 76 -6.08 2.21 14.46
C HIS A 76 -7.10 3.04 13.69
N ILE A 77 -8.36 2.97 14.10
CA ILE A 77 -9.45 3.78 13.57
C ILE A 77 -10.29 4.39 14.68
N MET A 78 -11.10 5.37 14.33
CA MET A 78 -12.09 5.94 15.26
C MET A 78 -13.29 5.01 15.43
N LYS A 79 -13.73 4.83 16.68
CA LYS A 79 -15.02 4.22 17.00
C LYS A 79 -16.18 5.13 16.58
N ASN A 80 -17.39 4.58 16.55
CA ASN A 80 -18.64 5.30 16.20
C ASN A 80 -18.70 5.86 14.78
N THR A 81 -17.81 5.41 13.89
CA THR A 81 -17.86 5.69 12.46
C THR A 81 -18.66 4.61 11.72
N ASP A 82 -19.09 4.90 10.51
CA ASP A 82 -19.80 3.94 9.64
C ASP A 82 -18.93 2.73 9.31
N HIS A 83 -17.65 2.94 8.94
CA HIS A 83 -16.70 1.89 8.63
C HIS A 83 -16.37 1.01 9.85
N TYR A 84 -16.21 1.59 11.06
CA TYR A 84 -16.02 0.78 12.26
C TYR A 84 -17.22 -0.15 12.51
N LYS A 85 -18.45 0.38 12.42
CA LYS A 85 -19.67 -0.40 12.59
C LYS A 85 -19.83 -1.48 11.51
N ALA A 86 -19.45 -1.17 10.28
CA ALA A 86 -19.46 -2.13 9.18
C ALA A 86 -18.47 -3.29 9.43
N PHE A 87 -17.24 -3.00 9.82
CA PHE A 87 -16.23 -4.04 10.10
C PHE A 87 -16.56 -4.91 11.33
N LEU A 88 -17.35 -4.42 12.28
CA LEU A 88 -17.86 -5.26 13.36
C LEU A 88 -18.86 -6.32 12.89
N GLN A 89 -19.57 -6.07 11.78
CA GLN A 89 -20.59 -6.96 11.22
C GLN A 89 -20.03 -7.83 10.09
N ASN A 90 -19.16 -7.25 9.27
CA ASN A 90 -18.49 -7.91 8.17
C ASN A 90 -17.01 -7.49 8.16
N ASN A 91 -16.17 -8.36 8.64
CA ASN A 91 -14.75 -8.07 8.82
C ASN A 91 -13.90 -8.21 7.54
N ASN A 92 -14.50 -8.56 6.39
CA ASN A 92 -13.79 -8.55 5.12
C ASN A 92 -13.42 -7.12 4.73
N ALA A 93 -12.16 -6.92 4.39
CA ALA A 93 -11.61 -5.61 4.08
C ALA A 93 -10.68 -5.64 2.87
N LEU A 94 -10.65 -4.51 2.19
CA LEU A 94 -9.70 -4.21 1.12
C LEU A 94 -8.88 -2.99 1.54
N ALA A 95 -7.55 -3.16 1.64
CA ALA A 95 -6.60 -2.07 1.80
C ALA A 95 -5.95 -1.76 0.44
N VAL A 96 -6.11 -0.53 -0.03
CA VAL A 96 -5.55 -0.05 -1.30
C VAL A 96 -4.36 0.87 -1.01
N PHE A 97 -3.18 0.43 -1.43
CA PHE A 97 -1.95 1.21 -1.42
C PHE A 97 -1.80 1.90 -2.77
N THR A 98 -1.75 3.22 -2.77
CA THR A 98 -1.64 4.02 -3.99
C THR A 98 -0.27 4.68 -4.03
N GLY A 99 0.50 4.38 -5.08
CA GLY A 99 1.77 5.03 -5.36
C GLY A 99 1.63 6.22 -6.31
N PRO A 100 2.75 6.68 -6.88
CA PRO A 100 2.74 7.77 -7.83
C PRO A 100 1.96 7.39 -9.09
N HIS A 101 1.35 8.39 -9.71
CA HIS A 101 0.59 8.21 -10.95
C HIS A 101 0.70 9.46 -11.81
N THR A 102 0.65 9.29 -13.13
CA THR A 102 0.73 10.42 -14.07
C THR A 102 0.13 10.07 -15.42
N TYR A 103 -0.32 11.10 -16.12
CA TYR A 103 -0.71 11.02 -17.52
C TYR A 103 0.52 10.86 -18.43
N VAL A 104 0.38 10.05 -19.46
CA VAL A 104 1.40 9.80 -20.49
C VAL A 104 0.80 10.15 -21.85
N SER A 105 1.34 11.19 -22.48
CA SER A 105 0.87 11.65 -23.79
C SER A 105 1.35 10.74 -24.92
N ALA A 106 0.46 10.39 -25.83
CA ALA A 106 0.81 9.66 -27.04
C ALA A 106 1.73 10.46 -27.99
N THR A 107 1.85 11.79 -27.81
CA THR A 107 2.79 12.60 -28.58
C THR A 107 4.26 12.24 -28.31
N TRP A 108 4.54 11.54 -27.23
CA TRP A 108 5.89 11.09 -26.87
C TRP A 108 6.26 9.72 -27.48
N TYR A 109 5.27 9.02 -28.08
CA TYR A 109 5.49 7.71 -28.69
C TYR A 109 6.22 7.85 -30.04
N SER A 110 6.94 6.82 -30.43
CA SER A 110 7.54 6.70 -31.76
C SER A 110 6.47 6.70 -32.87
N ASN A 111 5.27 6.15 -32.57
CA ASN A 111 4.07 6.27 -33.39
C ASN A 111 3.00 7.02 -32.60
N PRO A 112 2.69 8.29 -32.93
CA PRO A 112 1.72 9.10 -32.19
C PRO A 112 0.26 8.77 -32.51
N HIS A 113 -0.02 7.89 -33.49
CA HIS A 113 -1.39 7.46 -33.83
C HIS A 113 -1.90 6.37 -32.87
N GLN A 114 -1.77 6.63 -31.58
CA GLN A 114 -2.18 5.75 -30.49
C GLN A 114 -2.85 6.59 -29.38
N ALA A 115 -3.58 5.93 -28.50
CA ALA A 115 -4.19 6.60 -27.36
C ALA A 115 -3.15 6.90 -26.27
N SER A 116 -3.30 8.07 -25.66
CA SER A 116 -2.62 8.41 -24.39
C SER A 116 -3.10 7.51 -23.25
N THR A 117 -2.34 7.46 -22.16
CA THR A 117 -2.65 6.58 -21.05
C THR A 117 -2.25 7.20 -19.71
N TRP A 118 -2.51 6.47 -18.61
CA TRP A 118 -1.97 6.74 -17.29
C TRP A 118 -0.97 5.67 -16.89
N ASN A 119 0.17 6.10 -16.35
CA ASN A 119 1.06 5.24 -15.59
C ASN A 119 0.74 5.39 -14.12
N TYR A 120 0.70 4.28 -13.40
CA TYR A 120 0.41 4.23 -11.98
C TYR A 120 0.90 2.94 -11.34
N MET A 121 1.06 2.98 -10.03
CA MET A 121 1.36 1.80 -9.22
C MET A 121 0.33 1.68 -8.11
N SER A 122 -0.22 0.49 -7.93
CA SER A 122 -1.17 0.19 -6.87
C SER A 122 -1.03 -1.24 -6.37
N VAL A 123 -1.20 -1.43 -5.08
CA VAL A 123 -1.28 -2.75 -4.44
C VAL A 123 -2.58 -2.83 -3.64
N HIS A 124 -3.28 -3.94 -3.79
CA HIS A 124 -4.51 -4.27 -3.09
C HIS A 124 -4.24 -5.45 -2.16
N ALA A 125 -4.39 -5.24 -0.87
CA ALA A 125 -4.38 -6.31 0.13
C ALA A 125 -5.82 -6.60 0.55
N ILE A 126 -6.23 -7.85 0.41
CA ILE A 126 -7.55 -8.35 0.82
C ILE A 126 -7.36 -9.23 2.05
N GLY A 127 -8.23 -9.08 3.04
CA GLY A 127 -8.13 -9.85 4.27
C GLY A 127 -9.23 -9.55 5.27
N LYS A 128 -9.01 -9.96 6.51
CA LYS A 128 -9.98 -9.84 7.60
C LYS A 128 -9.46 -8.99 8.73
N ILE A 129 -10.27 -8.01 9.12
CA ILE A 129 -9.98 -7.12 10.26
C ILE A 129 -10.39 -7.79 11.57
N ILE A 130 -9.51 -7.71 12.55
CA ILE A 130 -9.75 -8.06 13.95
C ILE A 130 -9.44 -6.82 14.78
N PHE A 131 -10.36 -6.41 15.63
CA PHE A 131 -10.13 -5.30 16.55
C PHE A 131 -9.43 -5.77 17.83
N GLY A 132 -8.43 -5.01 18.23
CA GLY A 132 -7.64 -5.29 19.43
C GLY A 132 -8.18 -4.63 20.70
N GLY A 133 -7.57 -4.96 21.81
CA GLY A 133 -7.83 -4.36 23.11
C GLY A 133 -7.02 -3.08 23.37
N GLY A 134 -6.98 -2.69 24.67
CA GLY A 134 -6.29 -1.48 25.10
C GLY A 134 -4.77 -1.57 24.99
N ASP A 135 -4.20 -2.71 25.27
CA ASP A 135 -2.74 -2.91 25.24
C ASP A 135 -2.20 -2.89 23.80
N GLU A 136 -2.91 -3.52 22.86
CA GLU A 136 -2.60 -3.47 21.44
C GLU A 136 -2.70 -2.05 20.90
N LEU A 137 -3.72 -1.29 21.33
CA LEU A 137 -3.86 0.12 20.94
C LEU A 137 -2.69 0.94 21.44
N VAL A 138 -2.28 0.78 22.70
CA VAL A 138 -1.10 1.46 23.28
C VAL A 138 0.17 1.11 22.49
N ALA A 139 0.38 -0.15 22.16
CA ALA A 139 1.53 -0.60 21.39
C ALA A 139 1.60 0.05 20.00
N ILE A 140 0.47 0.07 19.28
CA ILE A 140 0.37 0.68 17.96
C ILE A 140 0.61 2.19 18.03
N LEU A 141 0.01 2.90 18.98
CA LEU A 141 0.18 4.36 19.10
C LEU A 141 1.60 4.75 19.49
N LYS A 142 2.25 3.99 20.38
CA LYS A 142 3.68 4.18 20.69
C LYS A 142 4.55 4.00 19.45
N ARG A 143 4.35 2.92 18.70
CA ARG A 143 5.09 2.62 17.48
C ARG A 143 4.88 3.71 16.42
N LEU A 144 3.62 4.09 16.18
CA LEU A 144 3.25 5.06 15.15
C LEU A 144 3.81 6.44 15.45
N SER A 145 3.64 6.95 16.68
CA SER A 145 4.17 8.25 17.07
C SER A 145 5.70 8.29 17.00
N LEU A 146 6.38 7.26 17.50
CA LEU A 146 7.84 7.19 17.45
C LEU A 146 8.36 7.12 16.00
N HIS A 147 7.71 6.33 15.13
CA HIS A 147 8.07 6.21 13.72
C HIS A 147 8.00 7.55 12.98
N TYR A 148 6.88 8.27 13.10
CA TYR A 148 6.69 9.56 12.40
C TYR A 148 7.46 10.71 13.04
N GLU A 149 7.94 10.56 14.28
CA GLU A 149 8.87 11.47 14.93
C GLU A 149 10.35 11.06 14.71
N ASN A 150 10.67 10.42 13.60
CA ASN A 150 12.01 9.99 13.19
C ASN A 150 12.73 9.14 14.24
N ASN A 151 11.99 8.33 14.99
CA ASN A 151 12.50 7.50 16.11
C ASN A 151 13.20 8.33 17.20
N ASN A 152 12.79 9.58 17.39
CA ASN A 152 13.32 10.47 18.45
C ASN A 152 12.56 10.27 19.78
N PRO A 153 13.13 9.57 20.80
CA PRO A 153 12.44 9.35 22.06
C PRO A 153 12.28 10.61 22.90
N ALA A 154 12.99 11.70 22.57
CA ALA A 154 12.90 12.99 23.25
C ALA A 154 11.82 13.92 22.64
N SER A 155 11.16 13.50 21.54
CA SER A 155 10.07 14.32 20.97
C SER A 155 8.92 14.44 21.95
N ALA A 156 8.44 15.68 22.18
CA ALA A 156 7.33 15.95 23.09
C ALA A 156 5.99 15.33 22.60
N THR A 157 5.91 14.94 21.34
CA THR A 157 4.67 14.49 20.68
C THR A 157 4.55 12.95 20.54
N ILE A 158 5.57 12.20 20.95
CA ILE A 158 5.42 10.73 20.99
C ILE A 158 4.48 10.32 22.12
N PHE A 159 3.73 9.25 21.89
CA PHE A 159 2.73 8.75 22.83
C PHE A 159 3.26 8.61 24.27
N ALA A 160 4.51 8.17 24.44
CA ALA A 160 5.11 7.97 25.76
C ALA A 160 5.34 9.27 26.56
N ASN A 161 5.41 10.41 25.89
CA ASN A 161 5.67 11.72 26.50
C ASN A 161 4.40 12.59 26.66
N LEU A 162 3.25 12.11 26.16
CA LEU A 162 1.96 12.77 26.34
C LEU A 162 1.37 12.51 27.73
N SER A 163 0.65 13.49 28.27
CA SER A 163 0.03 13.35 29.59
C SER A 163 -1.13 12.35 29.58
N VAL A 164 -1.34 11.66 30.69
CA VAL A 164 -2.45 10.72 30.87
C VAL A 164 -3.81 11.41 30.68
N ASP A 165 -3.97 12.64 31.19
CA ASP A 165 -5.20 13.42 31.08
C ASP A 165 -5.55 13.75 29.62
N TYR A 166 -4.54 14.01 28.79
CA TYR A 166 -4.72 14.19 27.36
C TYR A 166 -5.10 12.89 26.64
N LEU A 167 -4.43 11.80 26.99
CA LEU A 167 -4.61 10.50 26.32
C LEU A 167 -5.93 9.82 26.69
N ALA A 168 -6.38 9.93 27.94
CA ALA A 168 -7.51 9.16 28.44
C ALA A 168 -8.82 9.32 27.63
N PRO A 169 -9.27 10.50 27.21
CA PRO A 169 -10.45 10.66 26.37
C PRO A 169 -10.21 10.14 24.93
N LEU A 170 -9.00 10.33 24.38
CA LEU A 170 -8.67 9.88 23.02
C LEU A 170 -8.64 8.38 22.91
N MET A 171 -8.07 7.68 23.89
CA MET A 171 -8.02 6.21 23.96
C MET A 171 -9.41 5.57 23.97
N LYS A 172 -10.42 6.25 24.51
CA LYS A 172 -11.81 5.78 24.48
C LYS A 172 -12.44 5.89 23.09
N ALA A 173 -12.01 6.89 22.31
CA ALA A 173 -12.58 7.21 21.00
C ALA A 173 -12.05 6.34 19.84
N ILE A 174 -10.90 5.68 20.04
CA ILE A 174 -10.22 4.92 18.99
C ILE A 174 -10.06 3.45 19.35
N VAL A 175 -9.76 2.63 18.36
CA VAL A 175 -9.52 1.18 18.52
C VAL A 175 -8.41 0.76 17.58
N SER A 176 -7.54 -0.15 18.04
CA SER A 176 -6.56 -0.81 17.20
C SER A 176 -7.24 -1.85 16.31
N PHE A 177 -6.63 -2.11 15.17
CA PHE A 177 -6.98 -3.24 14.32
C PHE A 177 -5.72 -3.95 13.83
N GLU A 178 -5.89 -5.23 13.60
CA GLU A 178 -5.00 -6.08 12.83
C GLU A 178 -5.80 -6.64 11.66
N MET A 179 -5.28 -6.56 10.44
CA MET A 179 -5.88 -7.17 9.27
C MET A 179 -4.98 -8.29 8.80
N GLU A 180 -5.42 -9.53 8.93
CA GLU A 180 -4.75 -10.69 8.36
C GLU A 180 -4.93 -10.67 6.84
N ILE A 181 -3.82 -10.60 6.10
CA ILE A 181 -3.84 -10.54 4.64
C ILE A 181 -4.05 -11.96 4.10
N GLU A 182 -5.11 -12.16 3.34
CA GLU A 182 -5.43 -13.41 2.66
C GLU A 182 -4.91 -13.43 1.22
N SER A 183 -4.83 -12.24 0.57
CA SER A 183 -4.26 -12.11 -0.77
C SER A 183 -3.74 -10.71 -1.04
N ILE A 184 -2.74 -10.63 -1.93
CA ILE A 184 -2.19 -9.39 -2.45
C ILE A 184 -2.29 -9.42 -3.96
N GLU A 185 -2.89 -8.37 -4.54
CA GLU A 185 -2.87 -8.10 -5.96
C GLU A 185 -2.19 -6.76 -6.23
N HIS A 186 -1.59 -6.60 -7.40
CA HIS A 186 -0.91 -5.36 -7.74
C HIS A 186 -0.93 -5.08 -9.24
N VAL A 187 -0.76 -3.80 -9.58
CA VAL A 187 -0.52 -3.32 -10.93
C VAL A 187 0.58 -2.26 -10.87
N PHE A 188 1.66 -2.49 -11.59
CA PHE A 188 2.71 -1.52 -11.85
C PHE A 188 2.72 -1.19 -13.34
N LYS A 189 1.75 -0.37 -13.75
CA LYS A 189 1.60 0.06 -15.13
C LYS A 189 2.54 1.23 -15.42
N LEU A 190 3.62 0.94 -16.13
CA LEU A 190 4.73 1.84 -16.37
C LEU A 190 5.15 1.85 -17.85
N SER A 191 4.19 1.70 -18.77
CA SER A 191 4.42 1.67 -20.22
C SER A 191 5.31 0.53 -20.72
N GLN A 192 5.33 -0.61 -20.01
CA GLN A 192 6.13 -1.81 -20.38
C GLN A 192 5.63 -2.46 -21.70
N ASP A 193 4.43 -2.10 -22.16
CA ASP A 193 3.80 -2.52 -23.41
C ASP A 193 4.22 -1.68 -24.61
N ARG A 194 5.10 -0.70 -24.44
CA ARG A 194 5.58 0.18 -25.51
C ARG A 194 6.93 -0.31 -26.07
N ASP A 195 7.23 0.12 -27.29
CA ASP A 195 8.58 -0.04 -27.84
C ASP A 195 9.60 0.75 -27.02
N GLU A 196 10.88 0.33 -27.07
CA GLU A 196 11.95 0.91 -26.26
C GLU A 196 12.14 2.41 -26.50
N LYS A 197 12.04 2.86 -27.76
CA LYS A 197 12.18 4.28 -28.12
C LYS A 197 11.05 5.12 -27.50
N SER A 198 9.81 4.64 -27.55
CA SER A 198 8.67 5.28 -26.88
C SER A 198 8.87 5.33 -25.38
N TYR A 199 9.34 4.23 -24.79
CA TYR A 199 9.65 4.14 -23.36
C TYR A 199 10.69 5.19 -22.94
N ASP A 200 11.80 5.31 -23.68
CA ASP A 200 12.87 6.30 -23.41
C ASP A 200 12.34 7.75 -23.54
N ASN A 201 11.52 8.03 -24.55
CA ASN A 201 10.90 9.33 -24.70
C ASN A 201 9.99 9.66 -23.52
N ILE A 202 9.16 8.71 -23.07
CA ILE A 202 8.29 8.88 -21.91
C ILE A 202 9.13 9.19 -20.65
N VAL A 203 10.17 8.42 -20.39
CA VAL A 203 11.10 8.64 -19.27
C VAL A 203 11.66 10.05 -19.31
N LYS A 204 12.18 10.48 -20.47
CA LYS A 204 12.75 11.82 -20.67
C LYS A 204 11.74 12.92 -20.33
N GLU A 205 10.54 12.85 -20.90
CA GLU A 205 9.51 13.86 -20.70
C GLU A 205 8.96 13.90 -19.26
N LEU A 206 8.78 12.76 -18.63
CA LEU A 206 8.33 12.68 -17.24
C LEU A 206 9.38 13.22 -16.26
N LYS A 207 10.67 12.98 -16.51
CA LYS A 207 11.76 13.47 -15.65
C LYS A 207 11.93 15.00 -15.70
N GLN A 208 11.43 15.67 -16.72
CA GLN A 208 11.43 17.14 -16.81
C GLN A 208 10.27 17.76 -15.99
N GLN A 209 9.28 16.99 -15.61
CA GLN A 209 8.14 17.44 -14.81
C GLN A 209 8.45 17.35 -13.30
N GLU A 210 7.50 17.76 -12.46
CA GLU A 210 7.60 17.69 -11.00
C GLU A 210 6.64 16.65 -10.41
N GLY A 211 6.70 16.46 -9.09
CA GLY A 211 5.77 15.62 -8.36
C GLY A 211 5.83 14.15 -8.79
N ASP A 212 4.65 13.57 -8.96
CA ASP A 212 4.50 12.15 -9.29
C ASP A 212 4.97 11.80 -10.69
N ALA A 213 4.89 12.71 -11.65
CA ALA A 213 5.42 12.50 -12.99
C ALA A 213 6.93 12.22 -12.96
N ARG A 214 7.71 13.03 -12.25
CA ARG A 214 9.16 12.81 -12.08
C ARG A 214 9.46 11.50 -11.35
N LYS A 215 8.66 11.15 -10.32
CA LYS A 215 8.82 9.88 -9.59
C LYS A 215 8.61 8.69 -10.54
N ILE A 216 7.54 8.69 -11.33
CA ILE A 216 7.27 7.65 -12.34
C ILE A 216 8.41 7.57 -13.34
N GLY A 217 8.87 8.69 -13.90
CA GLY A 217 10.01 8.72 -14.83
C GLY A 217 11.27 8.09 -14.23
N THR A 218 11.55 8.38 -12.95
CA THR A 218 12.71 7.81 -12.22
C THR A 218 12.55 6.30 -11.99
N ILE A 219 11.34 5.85 -11.64
CA ILE A 219 11.05 4.42 -11.45
C ILE A 219 11.19 3.68 -12.79
N MET A 220 10.65 4.22 -13.88
CA MET A 220 10.75 3.65 -15.20
C MET A 220 12.20 3.52 -15.65
N GLU A 221 13.03 4.56 -15.47
CA GLU A 221 14.47 4.54 -15.80
C GLU A 221 15.20 3.40 -15.08
N LYS A 222 14.98 3.24 -13.77
CA LYS A 222 15.58 2.16 -12.97
C LYS A 222 15.14 0.76 -13.43
N ARG A 223 13.95 0.64 -13.99
CA ARG A 223 13.36 -0.63 -14.45
C ARG A 223 13.65 -0.95 -15.92
N LYS A 224 14.28 -0.03 -16.65
CA LYS A 224 14.49 -0.20 -18.10
C LYS A 224 15.17 -1.51 -18.47
N ALA A 225 16.26 -1.89 -17.78
CA ALA A 225 16.96 -3.16 -18.04
C ALA A 225 16.10 -4.41 -17.75
N LYS A 226 15.13 -4.31 -16.85
CA LYS A 226 14.17 -5.39 -16.56
C LYS A 226 13.09 -5.50 -17.63
N VAL A 227 12.68 -4.37 -18.22
CA VAL A 227 11.68 -4.30 -19.28
C VAL A 227 12.25 -4.68 -20.65
N PHE A 228 13.48 -4.25 -20.94
CA PHE A 228 14.20 -4.49 -22.19
C PHE A 228 15.53 -5.17 -21.87
N PRO A 229 15.54 -6.46 -21.58
CA PRO A 229 16.78 -7.21 -21.36
C PRO A 229 17.61 -7.25 -22.66
N VAL A 230 18.94 -7.06 -22.53
CA VAL A 230 19.91 -7.11 -23.63
C VAL A 230 20.15 -8.57 -24.05
#